data_7f9e574ee860841d9b254ef6753af262
#
_entry.id   7f9e574ee860841d9b254ef6753af262
#
_cell.length_a   1.000
_cell.length_b   1.000
_cell.length_c   1.000
_cell.angle_alpha   90.00
_cell.angle_beta   90.00
_cell.angle_gamma   90.00
#
_symmetry.space_group_name_H-M   'P 1'
#
loop_
_entity.id
_entity.type
_entity.pdbx_description
1 polymer ?
#
loop_
_entity_poly.entity_id
_entity_poly.type
_entity_poly.pdbx_seq_one_letter_code
_entity_poly.pdbx_strand_id
1 'polypeptide(L)'
;KADGPCRTVTAGFLIGSDGANSVVRDGIGVSWVDLGFEEDWLVVDFKPHDPEMEIDMPGAGQYCDPERPVSTFRWLGRSHSRVEFMLLPGETAEQMTAESRCWELLSRWKITPDNATIIRRTVYTFQSKLADQWRRDRVLLIGDAAHLMPPFMGQGMCSGIRDAANLGWKLDLVLSGRAEATLLDSYTEERRPHVETVIELSMELGRIVCISDPALAAERDESFRSGRAPTLPEFPSLTEGFLHRAIDGQPTAAAGTLSVQPRVCYQGRTALLDDIIGSGWTLMSRVPIHRLELSPSHSSFLSALGVRTLHITQAEVAEAVIDIDADVTRWLDGLDSDVVLVRPDFYVYGIAWRSDAGALVESLRQQLEPHLIKTSV
;
A
#
# COMPACT_ATOMS: atom_id res chain seq x y z
N LYS A 1 -19.00 -0.71 -22.58
CA LYS A 1 -20.26 -0.99 -23.31
C LYS A 1 -19.88 -1.51 -24.69
N ALA A 2 -20.27 -2.73 -25.03
CA ALA A 2 -19.88 -3.40 -26.26
C ALA A 2 -20.41 -2.76 -27.57
N ASP A 3 -21.34 -1.81 -27.49
CA ASP A 3 -22.08 -1.24 -28.65
C ASP A 3 -21.82 0.27 -28.86
N GLY A 4 -20.80 0.84 -28.27
CA GLY A 4 -20.45 2.26 -28.51
C GLY A 4 -19.47 2.44 -29.68
N PRO A 5 -19.43 3.62 -30.32
CA PRO A 5 -18.45 3.89 -31.35
C PRO A 5 -17.02 3.80 -30.77
N CYS A 6 -16.15 3.04 -31.44
CA CYS A 6 -14.73 2.98 -31.07
C CYS A 6 -14.10 4.37 -31.22
N ARG A 7 -13.34 4.79 -30.19
CA ARG A 7 -12.52 6.01 -30.24
C ARG A 7 -11.06 5.60 -30.14
N THR A 8 -10.24 6.15 -31.01
CA THR A 8 -8.78 6.01 -30.93
C THR A 8 -8.23 7.16 -30.09
N VAL A 9 -7.42 6.83 -29.08
CA VAL A 9 -6.69 7.80 -28.25
C VAL A 9 -5.20 7.53 -28.42
N THR A 10 -4.43 8.59 -28.65
CA THR A 10 -2.96 8.52 -28.66
C THR A 10 -2.43 9.09 -27.35
N ALA A 11 -1.54 8.37 -26.69
CA ALA A 11 -0.94 8.76 -25.42
C ALA A 11 0.57 8.49 -25.42
N GLY A 12 1.31 9.21 -24.57
CA GLY A 12 2.74 8.98 -24.36
C GLY A 12 3.00 7.66 -23.66
N PHE A 13 2.16 7.32 -22.67
CA PHE A 13 2.20 6.07 -21.89
C PHE A 13 0.78 5.54 -21.67
N LEU A 14 0.68 4.22 -21.46
CA LEU A 14 -0.55 3.54 -21.06
C LEU A 14 -0.32 2.89 -19.70
N ILE A 15 -1.21 3.18 -18.74
CA ILE A 15 -1.18 2.57 -17.42
C ILE A 15 -2.36 1.60 -17.30
N GLY A 16 -2.08 0.31 -17.23
CA GLY A 16 -3.07 -0.74 -16.95
C GLY A 16 -3.39 -0.78 -15.46
N SER A 17 -4.56 -0.26 -15.11
CA SER A 17 -5.16 -0.30 -13.76
C SER A 17 -6.56 -0.91 -13.81
N ASP A 18 -6.76 -1.85 -14.72
CA ASP A 18 -8.04 -2.40 -15.14
C ASP A 18 -8.40 -3.72 -14.44
N GLY A 19 -7.69 -4.01 -13.31
CA GLY A 19 -8.06 -5.07 -12.39
C GLY A 19 -7.55 -6.46 -12.76
N ALA A 20 -8.00 -7.47 -12.03
CA ALA A 20 -7.55 -8.84 -12.14
C ALA A 20 -7.63 -9.45 -13.56
N ASN A 21 -8.67 -9.06 -14.31
CA ASN A 21 -8.90 -9.48 -15.70
C ASN A 21 -8.40 -8.44 -16.70
N SER A 22 -7.22 -7.88 -16.45
CA SER A 22 -6.64 -6.78 -17.22
C SER A 22 -6.48 -7.11 -18.70
N VAL A 23 -7.20 -6.39 -19.56
CA VAL A 23 -7.02 -6.44 -21.01
C VAL A 23 -5.71 -5.78 -21.44
N VAL A 24 -5.18 -4.85 -20.64
CA VAL A 24 -3.88 -4.22 -20.90
C VAL A 24 -2.77 -5.23 -20.70
N ARG A 25 -2.75 -5.96 -19.57
CA ARG A 25 -1.77 -7.03 -19.31
C ARG A 25 -1.77 -8.07 -20.43
N ASP A 26 -2.96 -8.57 -20.77
CA ASP A 26 -3.12 -9.59 -21.80
C ASP A 26 -2.69 -9.06 -23.17
N GLY A 27 -3.02 -7.80 -23.47
CA GLY A 27 -2.67 -7.12 -24.73
C GLY A 27 -1.16 -6.94 -24.93
N ILE A 28 -0.38 -6.85 -23.87
CA ILE A 28 1.08 -6.78 -23.93
C ILE A 28 1.76 -8.15 -23.76
N GLY A 29 0.98 -9.23 -23.65
CA GLY A 29 1.49 -10.60 -23.55
C GLY A 29 2.27 -10.91 -22.29
N VAL A 30 1.88 -10.27 -21.17
CA VAL A 30 2.46 -10.50 -19.84
C VAL A 30 1.70 -11.63 -19.14
N SER A 31 2.43 -12.58 -18.58
CA SER A 31 1.90 -13.76 -17.90
C SER A 31 1.82 -13.59 -16.39
N TRP A 32 0.98 -14.40 -15.74
CA TRP A 32 0.95 -14.54 -14.31
C TRP A 32 2.00 -15.56 -13.81
N VAL A 33 2.68 -15.20 -12.75
CA VAL A 33 3.39 -16.13 -11.87
C VAL A 33 2.45 -16.46 -10.71
N ASP A 34 2.10 -17.73 -10.55
CA ASP A 34 1.26 -18.20 -9.45
C ASP A 34 2.14 -18.46 -8.22
N LEU A 35 1.75 -17.88 -7.08
CA LEU A 35 2.49 -17.99 -5.82
C LEU A 35 1.92 -19.08 -4.89
N GLY A 36 0.92 -19.85 -5.36
CA GLY A 36 0.47 -21.09 -4.73
C GLY A 36 -0.55 -20.92 -3.61
N PHE A 37 -1.42 -19.90 -3.69
CA PHE A 37 -2.61 -19.76 -2.85
C PHE A 37 -3.85 -19.60 -3.71
N GLU A 38 -4.83 -20.50 -3.55
CA GLU A 38 -6.12 -20.42 -4.23
C GLU A 38 -7.19 -21.00 -3.33
N GLU A 39 -8.20 -20.19 -2.97
CA GLU A 39 -9.34 -20.59 -2.15
C GLU A 39 -10.61 -19.89 -2.63
N ASP A 40 -11.69 -20.65 -2.77
CA ASP A 40 -12.99 -20.12 -3.15
C ASP A 40 -13.79 -19.68 -1.92
N TRP A 41 -14.33 -18.47 -1.98
CA TRP A 41 -15.09 -17.87 -0.89
C TRP A 41 -16.42 -17.31 -1.41
N LEU A 42 -17.54 -17.73 -0.80
CA LEU A 42 -18.83 -17.09 -0.99
C LEU A 42 -18.86 -15.77 -0.23
N VAL A 43 -19.07 -14.69 -0.93
CA VAL A 43 -19.27 -13.34 -0.37
C VAL A 43 -20.76 -13.03 -0.37
N VAL A 44 -21.32 -12.75 0.80
CA VAL A 44 -22.74 -12.34 0.97
C VAL A 44 -22.76 -10.95 1.59
N ASP A 45 -23.25 -9.98 0.83
CA ASP A 45 -23.57 -8.64 1.33
C ASP A 45 -25.07 -8.60 1.66
N PHE A 46 -25.42 -8.13 2.85
CA PHE A 46 -26.79 -7.99 3.29
C PHE A 46 -27.04 -6.65 3.99
N LYS A 47 -28.28 -6.19 3.94
CA LYS A 47 -28.73 -4.97 4.59
C LYS A 47 -29.80 -5.31 5.61
N PRO A 48 -29.60 -5.03 6.91
CA PRO A 48 -30.65 -5.13 7.92
C PRO A 48 -31.84 -4.21 7.56
N HIS A 49 -33.08 -4.64 7.86
CA HIS A 49 -34.27 -3.81 7.68
C HIS A 49 -34.28 -2.68 8.71
N ASP A 50 -33.86 -2.97 9.94
CA ASP A 50 -33.62 -1.99 10.98
C ASP A 50 -32.11 -1.67 11.05
N PRO A 51 -31.68 -0.41 10.80
CA PRO A 51 -30.28 0.01 10.91
C PRO A 51 -29.69 -0.15 12.31
N GLU A 52 -30.52 -0.15 13.35
CA GLU A 52 -30.12 -0.32 14.74
C GLU A 52 -30.18 -1.79 15.21
N MET A 53 -30.46 -2.72 14.30
CA MET A 53 -30.50 -4.15 14.60
C MET A 53 -29.18 -4.61 15.21
N GLU A 54 -29.26 -5.16 16.42
CA GLU A 54 -28.11 -5.82 17.05
C GLU A 54 -27.87 -7.18 16.37
N ILE A 55 -26.67 -7.35 15.85
CA ILE A 55 -26.20 -8.60 15.27
C ILE A 55 -25.07 -9.10 16.15
N ASP A 56 -25.23 -10.30 16.71
CA ASP A 56 -24.21 -10.97 17.52
C ASP A 56 -23.07 -11.50 16.64
N MET A 57 -22.37 -10.56 16.03
CA MET A 57 -21.28 -10.80 15.09
C MET A 57 -20.20 -9.72 15.28
N PRO A 58 -18.92 -10.05 15.31
CA PRO A 58 -17.84 -9.08 15.36
C PRO A 58 -17.94 -8.01 14.26
N GLY A 59 -17.49 -6.79 14.58
CA GLY A 59 -17.46 -5.68 13.62
C GLY A 59 -16.56 -5.96 12.42
N ALA A 60 -15.40 -6.55 12.69
CA ALA A 60 -14.50 -7.18 11.71
C ALA A 60 -13.81 -8.34 12.41
N GLY A 61 -13.70 -9.50 11.75
CA GLY A 61 -13.09 -10.65 12.37
C GLY A 61 -13.00 -11.86 11.44
N GLN A 62 -12.12 -12.76 11.85
CA GLN A 62 -11.91 -14.06 11.23
C GLN A 62 -12.36 -15.14 12.21
N TYR A 63 -13.30 -15.98 11.80
CA TYR A 63 -13.65 -17.21 12.52
C TYR A 63 -12.84 -18.35 11.89
N CYS A 64 -11.81 -18.76 12.60
CA CYS A 64 -10.96 -19.88 12.20
C CYS A 64 -11.63 -21.22 12.60
N ASP A 65 -12.88 -21.38 12.19
CA ASP A 65 -13.73 -22.54 12.48
C ASP A 65 -13.38 -23.67 11.48
N PRO A 66 -12.90 -24.85 11.95
CA PRO A 66 -12.54 -25.93 11.04
C PRO A 66 -13.73 -26.52 10.29
N GLU A 67 -14.97 -26.38 10.81
CA GLU A 67 -16.17 -26.80 10.07
C GLU A 67 -16.44 -25.90 8.87
N ARG A 68 -16.19 -24.59 9.02
CA ARG A 68 -16.25 -23.62 7.92
C ARG A 68 -15.58 -22.29 8.34
N PRO A 69 -14.41 -21.95 7.80
CA PRO A 69 -13.79 -20.64 7.96
C PRO A 69 -14.72 -19.53 7.47
N VAL A 70 -14.81 -18.44 8.26
CA VAL A 70 -15.70 -17.30 7.97
C VAL A 70 -15.00 -15.98 8.27
N SER A 71 -15.21 -14.99 7.40
CA SER A 71 -14.84 -13.58 7.66
C SER A 71 -16.09 -12.74 7.81
N THR A 72 -16.10 -11.81 8.76
CA THR A 72 -17.22 -10.91 9.01
C THR A 72 -16.80 -9.46 8.95
N PHE A 73 -17.64 -8.62 8.34
CA PHE A 73 -17.42 -7.18 8.25
C PHE A 73 -18.74 -6.44 8.45
N ARG A 74 -18.86 -5.73 9.58
CA ARG A 74 -19.94 -4.77 9.82
C ARG A 74 -19.45 -3.40 9.35
N TRP A 75 -20.07 -2.89 8.29
CA TRP A 75 -19.62 -1.64 7.69
C TRP A 75 -19.92 -0.45 8.59
N LEU A 76 -18.90 0.39 8.80
CA LEU A 76 -18.99 1.61 9.61
C LEU A 76 -20.02 2.60 9.09
N GLY A 77 -20.38 2.54 7.79
CA GLY A 77 -21.39 3.39 7.16
C GLY A 77 -22.84 2.98 7.42
N ARG A 78 -23.10 1.95 8.22
CA ARG A 78 -24.44 1.44 8.56
C ARG A 78 -25.32 1.07 7.36
N SER A 79 -24.76 0.98 6.14
CA SER A 79 -25.55 0.72 4.94
C SER A 79 -25.79 -0.77 4.72
N HIS A 80 -24.80 -1.60 5.00
CA HIS A 80 -24.84 -3.05 4.82
C HIS A 80 -23.71 -3.72 5.61
N SER A 81 -23.78 -5.04 5.74
CA SER A 81 -22.76 -5.88 6.34
C SER A 81 -22.37 -6.98 5.34
N ARG A 82 -21.18 -7.55 5.52
CA ARG A 82 -20.66 -8.63 4.71
C ARG A 82 -20.26 -9.81 5.58
N VAL A 83 -20.57 -11.01 5.08
CA VAL A 83 -20.03 -12.26 5.58
C VAL A 83 -19.44 -13.03 4.41
N GLU A 84 -18.26 -13.57 4.61
CA GLU A 84 -17.56 -14.38 3.64
C GLU A 84 -17.39 -15.79 4.21
N PHE A 85 -17.73 -16.81 3.43
CA PHE A 85 -17.70 -18.21 3.81
C PHE A 85 -16.78 -18.98 2.87
N MET A 86 -15.77 -19.64 3.40
CA MET A 86 -14.92 -20.53 2.61
C MET A 86 -15.76 -21.68 2.03
N LEU A 87 -15.58 -21.99 0.77
CA LEU A 87 -16.16 -23.18 0.17
C LEU A 87 -15.40 -24.41 0.67
N LEU A 88 -16.14 -25.46 0.99
CA LEU A 88 -15.56 -26.74 1.40
C LEU A 88 -15.39 -27.67 0.19
N PRO A 89 -14.52 -28.69 0.26
CA PRO A 89 -14.34 -29.66 -0.81
C PRO A 89 -15.66 -30.25 -1.28
N GLY A 90 -15.92 -30.19 -2.58
CA GLY A 90 -17.14 -30.68 -3.22
C GLY A 90 -18.31 -29.70 -3.30
N GLU A 91 -18.20 -28.50 -2.70
CA GLU A 91 -19.18 -27.43 -2.90
C GLU A 91 -18.89 -26.67 -4.21
N THR A 92 -19.94 -26.24 -4.89
CA THR A 92 -19.81 -25.46 -6.13
C THR A 92 -20.32 -24.03 -5.96
N ALA A 93 -19.80 -23.12 -6.77
CA ALA A 93 -20.24 -21.74 -6.76
C ALA A 93 -21.75 -21.60 -6.98
N GLU A 94 -22.35 -22.42 -7.84
CA GLU A 94 -23.79 -22.43 -8.10
C GLU A 94 -24.59 -22.82 -6.86
N GLN A 95 -24.18 -23.89 -6.17
CA GLN A 95 -24.84 -24.33 -4.93
C GLN A 95 -24.73 -23.27 -3.82
N MET A 96 -23.53 -22.72 -3.65
CA MET A 96 -23.26 -21.77 -2.57
C MET A 96 -23.90 -20.40 -2.79
N THR A 97 -24.07 -19.96 -4.04
CA THR A 97 -24.77 -18.72 -4.37
C THR A 97 -26.29 -18.85 -4.39
N ALA A 98 -26.86 -20.09 -4.20
CA ALA A 98 -28.31 -20.24 -4.04
C ALA A 98 -28.81 -19.43 -2.84
N GLU A 99 -29.92 -18.71 -3.00
CA GLU A 99 -30.41 -17.79 -1.97
C GLU A 99 -30.76 -18.53 -0.66
N SER A 100 -31.38 -19.70 -0.77
CA SER A 100 -31.68 -20.56 0.37
C SER A 100 -30.42 -20.96 1.16
N ARG A 101 -29.32 -21.24 0.46
CA ARG A 101 -28.04 -21.58 1.09
C ARG A 101 -27.44 -20.38 1.79
N CYS A 102 -27.50 -19.19 1.20
CA CYS A 102 -27.04 -17.97 1.84
C CYS A 102 -27.80 -17.69 3.15
N TRP A 103 -29.14 -17.83 3.14
CA TRP A 103 -29.95 -17.65 4.35
C TRP A 103 -29.66 -18.71 5.41
N GLU A 104 -29.44 -19.95 5.02
CA GLU A 104 -29.04 -21.02 5.94
C GLU A 104 -27.72 -20.66 6.65
N LEU A 105 -26.70 -20.19 5.92
CA LEU A 105 -25.41 -19.82 6.47
C LEU A 105 -25.51 -18.56 7.38
N LEU A 106 -26.31 -17.58 7.02
CA LEU A 106 -26.52 -16.37 7.79
C LEU A 106 -27.36 -16.61 9.07
N SER A 107 -28.14 -17.71 9.13
CA SER A 107 -28.96 -18.07 10.29
C SER A 107 -28.16 -18.23 11.57
N ARG A 108 -26.89 -18.56 11.50
CA ARG A 108 -25.95 -18.59 12.63
C ARG A 108 -25.98 -17.32 13.48
N TRP A 109 -26.19 -16.17 12.85
CA TRP A 109 -26.31 -14.87 13.53
C TRP A 109 -27.74 -14.35 13.59
N LYS A 110 -28.75 -15.25 13.45
CA LYS A 110 -30.18 -14.91 13.43
C LYS A 110 -30.56 -13.90 12.34
N ILE A 111 -29.80 -13.88 11.25
CA ILE A 111 -30.08 -13.06 10.08
C ILE A 111 -30.95 -13.90 9.14
N THR A 112 -32.15 -13.40 8.85
CA THR A 112 -33.20 -14.10 8.09
C THR A 112 -33.86 -13.15 7.09
N PRO A 113 -34.69 -13.66 6.14
CA PRO A 113 -35.44 -12.82 5.23
C PRO A 113 -36.42 -11.84 5.93
N ASP A 114 -36.80 -12.13 7.18
CA ASP A 114 -37.75 -11.28 7.92
C ASP A 114 -37.06 -10.00 8.47
N ASN A 115 -35.72 -10.02 8.65
CA ASN A 115 -34.99 -8.92 9.29
C ASN A 115 -33.86 -8.33 8.43
N ALA A 116 -33.57 -8.92 7.25
CA ALA A 116 -32.55 -8.42 6.35
C ALA A 116 -32.87 -8.73 4.88
N THR A 117 -32.19 -8.04 3.97
CA THR A 117 -32.22 -8.28 2.54
C THR A 117 -30.83 -8.58 2.04
N ILE A 118 -30.61 -9.70 1.33
CA ILE A 118 -29.37 -9.98 0.61
C ILE A 118 -29.30 -9.05 -0.60
N ILE A 119 -28.25 -8.25 -0.70
CA ILE A 119 -28.01 -7.32 -1.81
C ILE A 119 -27.00 -7.85 -2.82
N ARG A 120 -26.16 -8.80 -2.41
CA ARG A 120 -25.17 -9.43 -3.26
C ARG A 120 -24.82 -10.81 -2.74
N ARG A 121 -24.60 -11.75 -3.65
CA ARG A 121 -24.05 -13.08 -3.39
C ARG A 121 -23.21 -13.50 -4.58
N THR A 122 -21.95 -13.85 -4.32
CA THR A 122 -21.01 -14.24 -5.37
C THR A 122 -19.88 -15.05 -4.79
N VAL A 123 -19.32 -15.95 -5.56
CA VAL A 123 -18.08 -16.63 -5.20
C VAL A 123 -16.92 -15.86 -5.83
N TYR A 124 -15.90 -15.59 -5.04
CA TYR A 124 -14.60 -15.10 -5.46
C TYR A 124 -13.55 -16.13 -5.18
N THR A 125 -12.68 -16.36 -6.13
CA THR A 125 -11.46 -17.11 -5.92
C THR A 125 -10.37 -16.17 -5.42
N PHE A 126 -9.95 -16.35 -4.18
CA PHE A 126 -8.82 -15.62 -3.61
C PHE A 126 -7.54 -16.25 -4.11
N GLN A 127 -6.74 -15.49 -4.84
CA GLN A 127 -5.53 -15.97 -5.50
C GLN A 127 -4.32 -15.12 -5.12
N SER A 128 -3.15 -15.73 -5.16
CA SER A 128 -1.87 -15.05 -5.06
C SER A 128 -1.14 -15.13 -6.40
N LYS A 129 -1.10 -14.02 -7.13
CA LYS A 129 -0.46 -13.96 -8.45
C LYS A 129 0.34 -12.68 -8.62
N LEU A 130 1.42 -12.79 -9.36
CA LEU A 130 2.30 -11.66 -9.67
C LEU A 130 2.54 -11.65 -11.18
N ALA A 131 2.35 -10.50 -11.84
CA ALA A 131 2.71 -10.36 -13.24
C ALA A 131 4.24 -10.53 -13.40
N ASP A 132 4.67 -11.29 -14.40
CA ASP A 132 6.09 -11.53 -14.65
C ASP A 132 6.85 -10.27 -15.06
N GLN A 133 6.14 -9.32 -15.70
CA GLN A 133 6.64 -8.00 -16.06
C GLN A 133 5.61 -6.93 -15.72
N TRP A 134 6.07 -5.83 -15.09
CA TRP A 134 5.20 -4.70 -14.75
C TRP A 134 5.31 -3.54 -15.73
N ARG A 135 6.30 -3.59 -16.59
CA ARG A 135 6.53 -2.62 -17.66
C ARG A 135 6.95 -3.32 -18.96
N ARG A 136 6.34 -2.89 -20.06
CA ARG A 136 6.76 -3.22 -21.41
C ARG A 136 6.74 -1.94 -22.26
N ASP A 137 7.92 -1.43 -22.58
CA ASP A 137 8.09 -0.16 -23.30
C ASP A 137 7.36 1.02 -22.61
N ARG A 138 6.27 1.48 -23.21
CA ARG A 138 5.43 2.59 -22.73
C ARG A 138 4.13 2.14 -22.05
N VAL A 139 4.00 0.86 -21.74
CA VAL A 139 2.87 0.29 -21.02
C VAL A 139 3.33 -0.19 -19.66
N LEU A 140 2.64 0.24 -18.60
CA LEU A 140 2.92 -0.15 -17.23
C LEU A 140 1.66 -0.72 -16.59
N LEU A 141 1.82 -1.65 -15.65
CA LEU A 141 0.73 -2.25 -14.88
C LEU A 141 0.82 -1.81 -13.42
N ILE A 142 -0.34 -1.54 -12.81
CA ILE A 142 -0.46 -1.19 -11.38
C ILE A 142 -1.65 -1.91 -10.73
N GLY A 143 -1.59 -2.12 -9.43
CA GLY A 143 -2.67 -2.73 -8.66
C GLY A 143 -3.02 -4.13 -9.15
N ASP A 144 -4.29 -4.51 -9.13
CA ASP A 144 -4.75 -5.85 -9.48
C ASP A 144 -4.45 -6.27 -10.93
N ALA A 145 -4.07 -5.34 -11.80
CA ALA A 145 -3.54 -5.68 -13.13
C ALA A 145 -2.12 -6.26 -13.06
N ALA A 146 -1.35 -5.91 -12.03
CA ALA A 146 0.02 -6.34 -11.81
C ALA A 146 0.16 -7.43 -10.75
N HIS A 147 -0.72 -7.50 -9.75
CA HIS A 147 -0.62 -8.44 -8.62
C HIS A 147 -1.98 -8.72 -7.98
N LEU A 148 -2.18 -9.96 -7.59
CA LEU A 148 -3.34 -10.42 -6.81
C LEU A 148 -2.86 -10.97 -5.49
N MET A 149 -3.59 -10.68 -4.41
CA MET A 149 -3.31 -11.18 -3.09
C MET A 149 -4.58 -11.59 -2.35
N PRO A 150 -4.53 -12.60 -1.47
CA PRO A 150 -5.65 -12.95 -0.61
C PRO A 150 -6.03 -11.77 0.29
N PRO A 151 -7.31 -11.60 0.65
CA PRO A 151 -7.78 -10.39 1.33
C PRO A 151 -7.48 -10.34 2.83
N PHE A 152 -6.80 -11.33 3.41
CA PHE A 152 -6.64 -11.51 4.84
C PHE A 152 -5.89 -10.39 5.57
N MET A 153 -5.08 -9.61 4.87
CA MET A 153 -4.46 -8.37 5.39
C MET A 153 -5.18 -7.08 4.97
N GLY A 154 -6.13 -7.15 4.04
CA GLY A 154 -6.77 -5.95 3.48
C GLY A 154 -5.83 -5.06 2.67
N GLN A 155 -4.74 -5.58 2.12
CA GLN A 155 -3.67 -4.76 1.51
C GLN A 155 -3.73 -4.64 -0.02
N GLY A 156 -4.65 -5.31 -0.72
CA GLY A 156 -4.72 -5.26 -2.18
C GLY A 156 -4.89 -3.83 -2.73
N MET A 157 -5.95 -3.14 -2.31
CA MET A 157 -6.20 -1.74 -2.69
C MET A 157 -5.05 -0.82 -2.23
N CYS A 158 -4.56 -0.99 -1.00
CA CYS A 158 -3.47 -0.17 -0.46
C CYS A 158 -2.18 -0.34 -1.27
N SER A 159 -1.87 -1.56 -1.74
CA SER A 159 -0.72 -1.82 -2.60
C SER A 159 -0.85 -1.11 -3.94
N GLY A 160 -2.04 -1.15 -4.56
CA GLY A 160 -2.31 -0.42 -5.80
C GLY A 160 -2.20 1.11 -5.65
N ILE A 161 -2.63 1.66 -4.50
CA ILE A 161 -2.44 3.09 -4.20
C ILE A 161 -0.95 3.42 -4.06
N ARG A 162 -0.16 2.56 -3.39
CA ARG A 162 1.30 2.74 -3.30
C ARG A 162 1.98 2.63 -4.66
N ASP A 163 1.50 1.75 -5.54
CA ASP A 163 1.99 1.66 -6.92
C ASP A 163 1.76 2.97 -7.67
N ALA A 164 0.54 3.51 -7.59
CA ALA A 164 0.19 4.77 -8.23
C ALA A 164 1.01 5.95 -7.69
N ALA A 165 1.23 6.01 -6.38
CA ALA A 165 2.06 7.04 -5.76
C ALA A 165 3.53 6.93 -6.21
N ASN A 166 4.08 5.71 -6.24
CA ASN A 166 5.46 5.46 -6.65
C ASN A 166 5.69 5.75 -8.14
N LEU A 167 4.81 5.29 -9.00
CA LEU A 167 4.90 5.52 -10.44
C LEU A 167 4.63 6.99 -10.80
N GLY A 168 3.71 7.64 -10.09
CA GLY A 168 3.19 8.97 -10.43
C GLY A 168 4.28 10.03 -10.50
N TRP A 169 5.15 10.14 -9.49
CA TRP A 169 6.21 11.16 -9.49
C TRP A 169 7.31 10.89 -10.52
N LYS A 170 7.59 9.61 -10.81
CA LYS A 170 8.55 9.21 -11.84
C LYS A 170 8.04 9.55 -13.22
N LEU A 171 6.76 9.25 -13.44
CA LEU A 171 6.08 9.54 -14.71
C LEU A 171 5.96 11.06 -14.96
N ASP A 172 5.73 11.85 -13.90
CA ASP A 172 5.71 13.31 -13.99
C ASP A 172 7.06 13.86 -14.48
N LEU A 173 8.18 13.38 -13.92
CA LEU A 173 9.52 13.79 -14.37
C LEU A 173 9.77 13.42 -15.83
N VAL A 174 9.33 12.24 -16.28
CA VAL A 174 9.50 11.79 -17.67
C VAL A 174 8.60 12.58 -18.62
N LEU A 175 7.33 12.78 -18.29
CA LEU A 175 6.37 13.50 -19.15
C LEU A 175 6.67 14.99 -19.24
N SER A 176 7.22 15.58 -18.19
CA SER A 176 7.68 16.97 -18.19
C SER A 176 9.05 17.17 -18.87
N GLY A 177 9.65 16.11 -19.41
CA GLY A 177 10.95 16.17 -20.08
C GLY A 177 12.12 16.44 -19.15
N ARG A 178 11.97 16.17 -17.85
CA ARG A 178 13.01 16.34 -16.82
C ARG A 178 13.83 15.07 -16.59
N ALA A 179 13.28 13.90 -16.96
CA ALA A 179 13.95 12.62 -16.84
C ALA A 179 13.76 11.74 -18.07
N GLU A 180 14.71 10.85 -18.29
CA GLU A 180 14.65 9.79 -19.29
C GLU A 180 13.66 8.70 -18.88
N ALA A 181 13.10 8.00 -19.86
CA ALA A 181 12.12 6.92 -19.61
C ALA A 181 12.71 5.75 -18.79
N THR A 182 14.02 5.61 -18.73
CA THR A 182 14.72 4.62 -17.89
C THR A 182 14.45 4.79 -16.40
N LEU A 183 14.08 6.00 -15.95
CA LEU A 183 13.65 6.25 -14.58
C LEU A 183 12.46 5.34 -14.18
N LEU A 184 11.59 5.00 -15.12
CA LEU A 184 10.40 4.18 -14.87
C LEU A 184 10.73 2.71 -14.58
N ASP A 185 11.95 2.23 -14.86
CA ASP A 185 12.36 0.86 -14.52
C ASP A 185 12.44 0.66 -13.02
N SER A 186 12.84 1.72 -12.29
CA SER A 186 12.87 1.72 -10.83
C SER A 186 11.50 1.52 -10.16
N TYR A 187 10.40 1.73 -10.88
CA TYR A 187 9.06 1.40 -10.37
C TYR A 187 8.94 -0.10 -10.10
N THR A 188 9.31 -0.93 -11.06
CA THR A 188 9.28 -2.39 -10.90
C THR A 188 10.29 -2.87 -9.88
N GLU A 189 11.50 -2.30 -9.88
CA GLU A 189 12.57 -2.65 -8.94
C GLU A 189 12.15 -2.39 -7.49
N GLU A 190 11.46 -1.30 -7.21
CA GLU A 190 11.02 -0.92 -5.87
C GLU A 190 9.74 -1.63 -5.43
N ARG A 191 8.74 -1.67 -6.32
CA ARG A 191 7.40 -2.10 -5.93
C ARG A 191 7.19 -3.60 -5.96
N ARG A 192 7.78 -4.30 -6.94
CA ARG A 192 7.57 -5.74 -7.10
C ARG A 192 8.04 -6.54 -5.88
N PRO A 193 9.28 -6.40 -5.35
CA PRO A 193 9.71 -7.14 -4.16
C PRO A 193 8.87 -6.79 -2.93
N HIS A 194 8.54 -5.51 -2.74
CA HIS A 194 7.70 -5.08 -1.63
C HIS A 194 6.30 -5.71 -1.67
N VAL A 195 5.67 -5.74 -2.84
CA VAL A 195 4.34 -6.34 -3.03
C VAL A 195 4.39 -7.86 -2.85
N GLU A 196 5.45 -8.52 -3.34
CA GLU A 196 5.68 -9.95 -3.16
C GLU A 196 5.70 -10.32 -1.67
N THR A 197 6.44 -9.57 -0.84
CA THR A 197 6.43 -9.75 0.61
C THR A 197 5.05 -9.55 1.23
N VAL A 198 4.29 -8.54 0.79
CA VAL A 198 2.91 -8.32 1.27
C VAL A 198 1.99 -9.49 0.89
N ILE A 199 2.15 -10.06 -0.32
CA ILE A 199 1.40 -11.25 -0.75
C ILE A 199 1.74 -12.44 0.14
N GLU A 200 3.03 -12.69 0.40
CA GLU A 200 3.49 -13.79 1.26
C GLU A 200 2.86 -13.69 2.67
N LEU A 201 2.89 -12.50 3.28
CA LEU A 201 2.23 -12.27 4.57
C LEU A 201 0.72 -12.50 4.52
N SER A 202 0.06 -12.07 3.45
CA SER A 202 -1.37 -12.34 3.25
C SER A 202 -1.66 -13.83 3.11
N MET A 203 -0.78 -14.58 2.43
CA MET A 203 -0.89 -16.03 2.28
C MET A 203 -0.68 -16.75 3.62
N GLU A 204 0.29 -16.33 4.43
CA GLU A 204 0.53 -16.90 5.76
C GLU A 204 -0.71 -16.75 6.65
N LEU A 205 -1.31 -15.57 6.68
CA LEU A 205 -2.57 -15.35 7.40
C LEU A 205 -3.71 -16.21 6.83
N GLY A 206 -3.81 -16.30 5.51
CA GLY A 206 -4.79 -17.14 4.84
C GLY A 206 -4.66 -18.61 5.25
N ARG A 207 -3.44 -19.14 5.28
CA ARG A 207 -3.17 -20.52 5.72
C ARG A 207 -3.61 -20.77 7.16
N ILE A 208 -3.52 -19.78 8.05
CA ILE A 208 -4.02 -19.88 9.43
C ILE A 208 -5.56 -19.94 9.47
N VAL A 209 -6.21 -19.06 8.69
CA VAL A 209 -7.67 -18.94 8.67
C VAL A 209 -8.33 -20.15 8.00
N CYS A 210 -7.77 -20.62 6.88
CA CYS A 210 -8.35 -21.65 6.01
C CYS A 210 -8.13 -23.10 6.51
N ILE A 211 -7.57 -23.32 7.71
CA ILE A 211 -7.41 -24.66 8.27
C ILE A 211 -8.78 -25.28 8.52
N SER A 212 -9.11 -26.32 7.74
CA SER A 212 -10.33 -27.13 7.87
C SER A 212 -10.10 -28.53 8.48
N ASP A 213 -8.84 -28.95 8.66
CA ASP A 213 -8.50 -30.17 9.37
C ASP A 213 -8.66 -29.95 10.89
N PRO A 214 -9.52 -30.76 11.60
CA PRO A 214 -9.76 -30.55 13.04
C PRO A 214 -8.53 -30.71 13.92
N ALA A 215 -7.57 -31.58 13.56
CA ALA A 215 -6.36 -31.79 14.34
C ALA A 215 -5.40 -30.60 14.22
N LEU A 216 -5.18 -30.11 12.99
CA LEU A 216 -4.40 -28.90 12.74
C LEU A 216 -5.05 -27.66 13.33
N ALA A 217 -6.38 -27.56 13.30
CA ALA A 217 -7.11 -26.47 13.94
C ALA A 217 -6.94 -26.48 15.46
N ALA A 218 -6.98 -27.66 16.09
CA ALA A 218 -6.74 -27.76 17.54
C ALA A 218 -5.29 -27.37 17.92
N GLU A 219 -4.31 -27.74 17.11
CA GLU A 219 -2.90 -27.35 17.29
C GLU A 219 -2.72 -25.82 17.16
N ARG A 220 -3.28 -25.23 16.10
CA ARG A 220 -3.31 -23.78 15.92
C ARG A 220 -3.92 -23.08 17.14
N ASP A 221 -5.10 -23.50 17.57
CA ASP A 221 -5.83 -22.89 18.67
C ASP A 221 -5.05 -22.99 19.99
N GLU A 222 -4.40 -24.12 20.25
CA GLU A 222 -3.54 -24.28 21.43
C GLU A 222 -2.30 -23.38 21.34
N SER A 223 -1.73 -23.20 20.15
CA SER A 223 -0.63 -22.26 19.92
C SER A 223 -1.02 -20.82 20.29
N PHE A 224 -2.21 -20.38 19.86
CA PHE A 224 -2.73 -19.05 20.23
C PHE A 224 -3.02 -18.91 21.72
N ARG A 225 -3.71 -19.90 22.33
CA ARG A 225 -4.04 -19.86 23.78
C ARG A 225 -2.81 -19.85 24.67
N SER A 226 -1.76 -20.56 24.29
CA SER A 226 -0.51 -20.65 25.06
C SER A 226 0.47 -19.50 24.78
N GLY A 227 0.13 -18.56 23.89
CA GLY A 227 1.00 -17.45 23.51
C GLY A 227 2.22 -17.86 22.66
N ARG A 228 2.20 -19.08 22.10
CA ARG A 228 3.26 -19.57 21.19
C ARG A 228 2.98 -19.27 19.71
N ALA A 229 1.82 -18.69 19.42
CA ALA A 229 1.52 -18.27 18.06
C ALA A 229 2.59 -17.28 17.57
N PRO A 230 3.03 -17.38 16.30
CA PRO A 230 3.98 -16.43 15.75
C PRO A 230 3.39 -15.01 15.79
N THR A 231 4.21 -14.05 16.18
CA THR A 231 3.85 -12.64 16.04
C THR A 231 3.84 -12.29 14.55
N LEU A 232 2.86 -11.51 14.14
CA LEU A 232 2.88 -10.98 12.77
C LEU A 232 4.15 -10.15 12.58
N PRO A 233 4.88 -10.36 11.47
CA PRO A 233 6.02 -9.53 11.16
C PRO A 233 5.59 -8.07 10.94
N GLU A 234 6.54 -7.16 11.10
CA GLU A 234 6.33 -5.75 10.78
C GLU A 234 5.95 -5.59 9.30
N PHE A 235 5.19 -4.54 9.00
CA PHE A 235 4.83 -4.24 7.62
C PHE A 235 6.13 -3.95 6.80
N PRO A 236 6.29 -4.53 5.61
CA PRO A 236 7.55 -4.43 4.89
C PRO A 236 7.87 -2.99 4.45
N SER A 237 9.16 -2.68 4.48
CA SER A 237 9.73 -1.46 3.91
C SER A 237 10.16 -1.70 2.45
N LEU A 238 10.37 -0.62 1.69
CA LEU A 238 11.09 -0.73 0.41
C LEU A 238 12.54 -1.12 0.68
N THR A 239 13.06 -2.05 -0.10
CA THR A 239 14.45 -2.55 0.02
C THR A 239 15.32 -2.19 -1.18
N GLU A 240 14.67 -1.80 -2.31
CA GLU A 240 15.33 -1.53 -3.57
C GLU A 240 15.02 -0.13 -4.11
N GLY A 241 15.74 0.28 -5.13
CA GLY A 241 15.59 1.54 -5.85
C GLY A 241 16.22 2.74 -5.13
N PHE A 242 15.53 3.89 -5.18
CA PHE A 242 16.04 5.16 -4.65
C PHE A 242 15.96 5.21 -3.11
N LEU A 243 16.98 4.66 -2.47
CA LEU A 243 17.16 4.60 -1.02
C LEU A 243 18.59 4.97 -0.65
N HIS A 244 18.76 5.66 0.47
CA HIS A 244 20.09 5.90 1.03
C HIS A 244 20.65 4.58 1.57
N ARG A 245 21.84 4.24 1.10
CA ARG A 245 22.50 2.96 1.41
C ARG A 245 23.77 3.17 2.19
N ALA A 246 24.04 2.25 3.09
CA ALA A 246 25.34 2.15 3.78
C ALA A 246 26.42 1.63 2.82
N ILE A 247 27.68 1.61 3.30
CA ILE A 247 28.85 1.18 2.51
C ILE A 247 28.72 -0.27 2.02
N ASP A 248 28.02 -1.12 2.76
CA ASP A 248 27.73 -2.51 2.40
C ASP A 248 26.61 -2.67 1.36
N GLY A 249 26.02 -1.55 0.90
CA GLY A 249 24.94 -1.52 -0.06
C GLY A 249 23.54 -1.74 0.50
N GLN A 250 23.40 -2.02 1.81
CA GLN A 250 22.09 -2.17 2.44
C GLN A 250 21.43 -0.81 2.68
N PRO A 251 20.09 -0.71 2.60
CA PRO A 251 19.39 0.49 3.03
C PRO A 251 19.76 0.88 4.47
N THR A 252 19.94 2.17 4.72
CA THR A 252 20.16 2.68 6.09
C THR A 252 18.90 2.55 6.93
N ALA A 253 19.01 2.58 8.25
CA ALA A 253 17.99 2.13 9.22
C ALA A 253 16.56 2.60 8.97
N ALA A 254 16.34 3.83 8.48
CA ALA A 254 14.99 4.34 8.20
C ALA A 254 14.64 4.33 6.71
N ALA A 255 15.61 4.06 5.82
CA ALA A 255 15.37 4.11 4.39
C ALA A 255 14.34 3.04 3.97
N GLY A 256 13.39 3.45 3.15
CA GLY A 256 12.30 2.59 2.69
C GLY A 256 11.11 2.46 3.63
N THR A 257 11.15 3.04 4.84
CA THR A 257 9.97 3.12 5.72
C THR A 257 9.05 4.26 5.30
N LEU A 258 7.78 4.25 5.74
CA LEU A 258 6.87 5.38 5.52
C LEU A 258 7.21 6.52 6.47
N SER A 259 7.11 7.76 5.96
CA SER A 259 7.22 8.96 6.79
C SER A 259 5.99 9.13 7.69
N VAL A 260 6.15 9.94 8.75
CA VAL A 260 5.03 10.34 9.60
C VAL A 260 4.18 11.42 8.94
N GLN A 261 2.88 11.43 9.26
CA GLN A 261 1.92 12.43 8.80
C GLN A 261 1.46 13.28 10.01
N PRO A 262 2.26 14.29 10.42
CA PRO A 262 1.97 15.09 11.60
C PRO A 262 0.91 16.16 11.35
N ARG A 263 0.24 16.59 12.41
CA ARG A 263 -0.52 17.83 12.41
C ARG A 263 0.42 19.00 12.70
N VAL A 264 0.46 19.98 11.83
CA VAL A 264 1.39 21.11 11.91
C VAL A 264 0.68 22.43 11.74
N CYS A 265 1.35 23.51 12.20
CA CYS A 265 0.95 24.88 11.88
C CYS A 265 2.06 25.56 11.07
N TYR A 266 1.70 26.12 9.93
CA TYR A 266 2.60 26.87 9.06
C TYR A 266 1.91 28.12 8.54
N GLN A 267 2.52 29.26 8.71
CA GLN A 267 1.97 30.58 8.32
C GLN A 267 0.53 30.84 8.83
N GLY A 268 0.25 30.41 10.07
CA GLY A 268 -1.07 30.53 10.70
C GLY A 268 -2.13 29.54 10.26
N ARG A 269 -1.81 28.60 9.33
CA ARG A 269 -2.70 27.53 8.91
C ARG A 269 -2.33 26.22 9.63
N THR A 270 -3.32 25.62 10.29
CA THR A 270 -3.19 24.30 10.92
C THR A 270 -3.84 23.22 10.06
N ALA A 271 -3.08 22.20 9.67
CA ALA A 271 -3.54 21.04 8.91
C ALA A 271 -2.54 19.87 9.03
N LEU A 272 -2.79 18.76 8.35
CA LEU A 272 -1.79 17.72 8.15
C LEU A 272 -0.63 18.27 7.29
N LEU A 273 0.57 17.75 7.52
CA LEU A 273 1.78 18.23 6.84
C LEU A 273 1.61 18.22 5.31
N ASP A 274 1.12 17.13 4.75
CA ASP A 274 0.97 16.97 3.30
C ASP A 274 -0.08 17.93 2.70
N ASP A 275 -1.11 18.30 3.48
CA ASP A 275 -2.09 19.34 3.06
C ASP A 275 -1.48 20.74 2.98
N ILE A 276 -0.38 20.96 3.70
CA ILE A 276 0.34 22.25 3.72
C ILE A 276 1.43 22.28 2.65
N ILE A 277 2.25 21.23 2.59
CA ILE A 277 3.39 21.18 1.69
C ILE A 277 3.07 20.58 0.32
N GLY A 278 2.00 19.78 0.20
CA GLY A 278 1.67 19.01 -1.00
C GLY A 278 2.65 17.87 -1.27
N SER A 279 2.59 17.29 -2.48
CA SER A 279 3.47 16.21 -2.91
C SER A 279 4.84 16.74 -3.38
N GLY A 280 5.87 15.88 -3.35
CA GLY A 280 7.21 16.16 -3.84
C GLY A 280 8.30 15.72 -2.86
N TRP A 281 9.52 15.79 -3.31
CA TRP A 281 10.67 15.59 -2.44
C TRP A 281 10.70 16.60 -1.31
N THR A 282 10.93 16.16 -0.07
CA THR A 282 10.93 17.03 1.11
C THR A 282 12.10 16.69 2.01
N LEU A 283 12.93 17.68 2.30
CA LEU A 283 14.00 17.61 3.30
C LEU A 283 13.52 18.31 4.56
N MET A 284 13.23 17.54 5.59
CA MET A 284 12.81 18.04 6.90
C MET A 284 13.99 18.04 7.87
N SER A 285 14.13 19.10 8.65
CA SER A 285 15.19 19.25 9.63
C SER A 285 14.69 19.87 10.92
N ARG A 286 15.16 19.34 12.06
CA ARG A 286 14.91 19.96 13.38
C ARG A 286 15.78 21.18 13.64
N VAL A 287 16.78 21.45 12.80
CA VAL A 287 17.61 22.66 12.85
C VAL A 287 17.34 23.52 11.62
N PRO A 288 17.56 24.85 11.72
CA PRO A 288 17.41 25.72 10.57
C PRO A 288 18.24 25.28 9.37
N ILE A 289 17.66 25.32 8.18
CA ILE A 289 18.27 24.78 6.93
C ILE A 289 19.66 25.36 6.66
N HIS A 290 19.88 26.65 6.96
CA HIS A 290 21.19 27.33 6.78
C HIS A 290 22.29 26.78 7.72
N ARG A 291 21.94 25.97 8.72
CA ARG A 291 22.88 25.27 9.63
C ARG A 291 23.22 23.86 9.19
N LEU A 292 22.60 23.38 8.11
CA LEU A 292 22.98 22.12 7.50
C LEU A 292 24.25 22.32 6.66
N GLU A 293 25.15 21.37 6.71
CA GLU A 293 26.39 21.41 5.93
C GLU A 293 26.14 21.06 4.46
N LEU A 294 25.39 21.93 3.77
CA LEU A 294 25.07 21.80 2.35
C LEU A 294 25.99 22.69 1.52
N SER A 295 26.66 22.12 0.53
CA SER A 295 27.42 22.88 -0.45
C SER A 295 26.49 23.68 -1.40
N PRO A 296 27.00 24.69 -2.11
CA PRO A 296 26.23 25.40 -3.14
C PRO A 296 25.70 24.46 -4.23
N SER A 297 26.46 23.39 -4.59
CA SER A 297 26.02 22.39 -5.56
C SER A 297 24.87 21.54 -5.02
N HIS A 298 24.87 21.18 -3.74
CA HIS A 298 23.75 20.47 -3.11
C HIS A 298 22.48 21.35 -3.14
N SER A 299 22.58 22.62 -2.77
CA SER A 299 21.46 23.56 -2.79
C SER A 299 20.90 23.77 -4.20
N SER A 300 21.79 23.85 -5.20
CA SER A 300 21.38 23.94 -6.61
C SER A 300 20.66 22.70 -7.09
N PHE A 301 21.15 21.50 -6.74
CA PHE A 301 20.51 20.24 -7.08
C PHE A 301 19.13 20.11 -6.43
N LEU A 302 19.01 20.37 -5.12
CA LEU A 302 17.72 20.36 -4.40
C LEU A 302 16.72 21.32 -5.04
N SER A 303 17.14 22.54 -5.39
CA SER A 303 16.31 23.53 -6.07
C SER A 303 15.86 23.06 -7.45
N ALA A 304 16.78 22.53 -8.28
CA ALA A 304 16.48 22.03 -9.62
C ALA A 304 15.52 20.83 -9.58
N LEU A 305 15.64 19.96 -8.58
CA LEU A 305 14.74 18.84 -8.38
C LEU A 305 13.37 19.30 -7.82
N GLY A 306 13.28 20.50 -7.25
CA GLY A 306 12.08 21.04 -6.61
C GLY A 306 11.87 20.50 -5.20
N VAL A 307 12.96 20.15 -4.50
CA VAL A 307 12.90 19.67 -3.12
C VAL A 307 12.47 20.80 -2.19
N ARG A 308 11.44 20.56 -1.40
CA ARG A 308 11.05 21.46 -0.32
C ARG A 308 11.96 21.25 0.89
N THR A 309 12.50 22.33 1.42
CA THR A 309 13.32 22.28 2.62
C THR A 309 12.56 22.91 3.78
N LEU A 310 12.34 22.13 4.84
CA LEU A 310 11.51 22.53 5.98
C LEU A 310 12.31 22.48 7.28
N HIS A 311 12.33 23.62 7.99
CA HIS A 311 12.70 23.63 9.40
C HIS A 311 11.45 23.32 10.22
N ILE A 312 11.47 22.21 10.97
CA ILE A 312 10.37 21.77 11.82
C ILE A 312 10.76 21.88 13.27
N THR A 313 9.92 22.52 14.09
CA THR A 313 10.18 22.78 15.50
C THR A 313 8.88 22.86 16.28
N GLN A 314 8.94 22.68 17.62
CA GLN A 314 7.80 22.92 18.52
C GLN A 314 7.68 24.39 18.94
N ALA A 315 8.74 25.19 18.77
CA ALA A 315 8.75 26.61 19.11
C ALA A 315 8.16 27.47 18.00
N GLU A 316 7.51 28.57 18.36
CA GLU A 316 7.08 29.57 17.41
C GLU A 316 8.32 30.33 16.88
N VAL A 317 8.77 29.91 15.70
CA VAL A 317 9.89 30.52 14.98
C VAL A 317 9.38 30.93 13.60
N ALA A 318 9.75 32.16 13.18
CA ALA A 318 9.40 32.66 11.86
C ALA A 318 9.89 31.69 10.77
N GLU A 319 9.05 31.46 9.75
CA GLU A 319 9.31 30.56 8.60
C GLU A 319 9.49 29.07 8.95
N ALA A 320 9.39 28.69 10.23
CA ALA A 320 9.40 27.26 10.60
C ALA A 320 8.00 26.65 10.56
N VAL A 321 7.95 25.36 10.33
CA VAL A 321 6.76 24.53 10.49
C VAL A 321 6.67 24.12 11.95
N ILE A 322 5.56 24.44 12.62
CA ILE A 322 5.35 24.11 14.03
C ILE A 322 4.75 22.70 14.13
N ASP A 323 5.47 21.79 14.74
CA ASP A 323 5.06 20.43 15.05
C ASP A 323 4.16 20.43 16.31
N ILE A 324 2.84 20.45 16.10
CA ILE A 324 1.86 20.71 17.18
C ILE A 324 1.87 19.60 18.22
N ASP A 325 1.88 18.37 17.76
CA ASP A 325 1.75 17.17 18.61
C ASP A 325 3.12 16.52 18.90
N ALA A 326 4.22 17.16 18.49
CA ALA A 326 5.59 16.65 18.60
C ALA A 326 5.83 15.31 17.87
N ASP A 327 5.05 15.02 16.83
CA ASP A 327 5.13 13.73 16.12
C ASP A 327 6.43 13.61 15.33
N VAL A 328 6.83 14.66 14.61
CA VAL A 328 8.11 14.67 13.87
C VAL A 328 9.28 14.67 14.85
N THR A 329 9.18 15.43 15.92
CA THR A 329 10.24 15.50 16.95
C THR A 329 10.49 14.13 17.55
N ARG A 330 9.44 13.44 18.04
CA ARG A 330 9.56 12.08 18.58
C ARG A 330 10.06 11.07 17.56
N TRP A 331 9.62 11.21 16.30
CA TRP A 331 10.06 10.35 15.22
C TRP A 331 11.56 10.51 14.97
N LEU A 332 12.06 11.74 14.82
CA LEU A 332 13.49 12.02 14.61
C LEU A 332 14.34 11.62 15.83
N ASP A 333 13.80 11.76 17.06
CA ASP A 333 14.47 11.26 18.27
C ASP A 333 14.60 9.75 18.26
N GLY A 334 13.53 9.04 17.86
CA GLY A 334 13.56 7.58 17.72
C GLY A 334 14.50 7.08 16.62
N LEU A 335 14.77 7.91 15.61
CA LEU A 335 15.70 7.63 14.52
C LEU A 335 17.13 8.11 14.81
N ASP A 336 17.38 8.75 15.95
CA ASP A 336 18.66 9.33 16.34
C ASP A 336 19.24 10.24 15.23
N SER A 337 18.43 11.23 14.74
CA SER A 337 18.74 11.99 13.54
C SER A 337 18.23 13.44 13.62
N ASP A 338 18.89 14.36 12.92
CA ASP A 338 18.45 15.75 12.78
C ASP A 338 17.67 16.01 11.49
N VAL A 339 17.89 15.19 10.47
CA VAL A 339 17.45 15.43 9.10
C VAL A 339 16.85 14.16 8.52
N VAL A 340 15.73 14.30 7.82
CA VAL A 340 15.13 13.24 7.02
C VAL A 340 14.82 13.75 5.62
N LEU A 341 15.16 12.98 4.61
CA LEU A 341 14.80 13.22 3.22
C LEU A 341 13.69 12.24 2.83
N VAL A 342 12.52 12.80 2.50
CA VAL A 342 11.30 12.05 2.15
C VAL A 342 11.05 12.17 0.65
N ARG A 343 10.69 11.06 0.05
CA ARG A 343 10.35 10.91 -1.37
C ARG A 343 8.93 11.41 -1.65
N PRO A 344 8.60 11.69 -2.94
CA PRO A 344 7.24 12.12 -3.32
C PRO A 344 6.13 11.10 -3.03
N ASP A 345 6.47 9.83 -2.87
CA ASP A 345 5.58 8.72 -2.52
C ASP A 345 5.54 8.42 -1.01
N PHE A 346 6.01 9.39 -0.20
CA PHE A 346 6.02 9.38 1.27
C PHE A 346 6.94 8.34 1.93
N TYR A 347 7.77 7.65 1.16
CA TYR A 347 8.81 6.82 1.72
C TYR A 347 10.04 7.66 2.09
N VAL A 348 10.69 7.28 3.17
CA VAL A 348 11.97 7.87 3.59
C VAL A 348 13.05 7.43 2.59
N TYR A 349 13.71 8.40 1.96
CA TYR A 349 14.93 8.15 1.21
C TYR A 349 16.08 7.79 2.16
N GLY A 350 16.25 8.58 3.23
CA GLY A 350 17.27 8.39 4.24
C GLY A 350 17.24 9.47 5.30
N ILE A 351 18.05 9.26 6.32
CA ILE A 351 18.22 10.15 7.47
C ILE A 351 19.70 10.54 7.63
N ALA A 352 19.94 11.66 8.33
CA ALA A 352 21.30 12.10 8.62
C ALA A 352 21.36 12.97 9.87
N TRP A 353 22.52 13.05 10.51
CA TRP A 353 22.87 14.18 11.36
C TRP A 353 23.11 15.42 10.50
N ARG A 354 22.96 16.61 11.08
CA ARG A 354 23.18 17.89 10.38
C ARG A 354 24.55 17.99 9.69
N SER A 355 25.58 17.38 10.26
CA SER A 355 26.94 17.31 9.67
C SER A 355 26.99 16.47 8.40
N ASP A 356 26.09 15.50 8.26
CA ASP A 356 26.09 14.50 7.17
C ASP A 356 24.98 14.78 6.14
N ALA A 357 24.22 15.88 6.31
CA ALA A 357 23.14 16.26 5.39
C ALA A 357 23.64 16.40 3.95
N GLY A 358 24.87 16.91 3.75
CA GLY A 358 25.50 16.99 2.45
C GLY A 358 25.73 15.62 1.81
N ALA A 359 26.19 14.64 2.59
CA ALA A 359 26.40 13.27 2.10
C ALA A 359 25.07 12.59 1.70
N LEU A 360 23.99 12.82 2.48
CA LEU A 360 22.66 12.32 2.16
C LEU A 360 22.15 12.89 0.83
N VAL A 361 22.28 14.19 0.61
CA VAL A 361 21.89 14.86 -0.65
C VAL A 361 22.75 14.40 -1.82
N GLU A 362 24.06 14.25 -1.61
CA GLU A 362 24.97 13.75 -2.64
C GLU A 362 24.64 12.32 -3.05
N SER A 363 24.28 11.45 -2.10
CA SER A 363 23.81 10.11 -2.38
C SER A 363 22.58 10.11 -3.30
N LEU A 364 21.57 10.96 -3.00
CA LEU A 364 20.40 11.10 -3.87
C LEU A 364 20.82 11.61 -5.27
N ARG A 365 21.70 12.60 -5.33
CA ARG A 365 22.16 13.16 -6.60
C ARG A 365 22.83 12.07 -7.47
N GLN A 366 23.71 11.28 -6.89
CA GLN A 366 24.40 10.20 -7.61
C GLN A 366 23.46 9.14 -8.15
N GLN A 367 22.37 8.83 -7.44
CA GLN A 367 21.39 7.84 -7.88
C GLN A 367 20.43 8.41 -8.94
N LEU A 368 20.00 9.64 -8.78
CA LEU A 368 18.94 10.22 -9.63
C LEU A 368 19.48 10.93 -10.89
N GLU A 369 20.65 11.60 -10.78
CA GLU A 369 21.24 12.39 -11.88
C GLU A 369 21.45 11.61 -13.20
N PRO A 370 21.82 10.31 -13.18
CA PRO A 370 21.90 9.50 -14.42
C PRO A 370 20.58 9.41 -15.20
N HIS A 371 19.45 9.60 -14.54
CA HIS A 371 18.14 9.56 -15.16
C HIS A 371 17.62 10.96 -15.54
N LEU A 372 18.24 12.03 -15.06
CA LEU A 372 17.79 13.40 -15.36
C LEU A 372 18.33 13.89 -16.70
N ILE A 373 17.46 14.58 -17.45
CA ILE A 373 17.86 15.23 -18.70
C ILE A 373 18.65 16.48 -18.36
N LYS A 374 19.90 16.56 -18.82
CA LYS A 374 20.72 17.74 -18.66
C LYS A 374 20.13 18.88 -19.51
N THR A 375 19.53 19.84 -18.84
CA THR A 375 19.15 21.10 -19.52
C THR A 375 20.45 21.82 -19.89
N SER A 376 20.69 21.91 -21.19
CA SER A 376 21.76 22.79 -21.70
C SER A 376 21.42 24.21 -21.27
N VAL A 377 22.24 24.79 -20.39
CA VAL A 377 22.20 26.21 -20.02
C VAL A 377 22.78 27.03 -21.16
#